data_a6ad02534aff21c40d4a1ec5b7542ea8
#
_entry.id   a6ad02534aff21c40d4a1ec5b7542ea8
#
_cell.length_a   1.000
_cell.length_b   1.000
_cell.length_c   1.000
_cell.angle_alpha   90.00
_cell.angle_beta   90.00
_cell.angle_gamma   90.00
#
_symmetry.space_group_name_H-M   'P 1'
#
loop_
_entity.id
_entity.type
_entity.pdbx_description
1 polymer ?
#
loop_
_entity_poly.entity_id
_entity_poly.type
_entity_poly.pdbx_seq_one_letter_code
_entity_poly.pdbx_strand_id
1 'polypeptide(L)'
;QKDLSTVQKTIRKLKRKCTSVICDVSDYDEVKRLFSQIKKLDVLVNNAGTNIPENFVKIKKKDMDYVVDLNLKAAFHIAQLSARIMQKAKNRKKIGGSIINMSSQLGHVGAPNRSVYSMTKFGIEGLTKGMALDLARNNIRVNTVCPTYVETPMVKRFFKDKKFKSTVLQNIPLGRFATVSDVATAVVFLASNASSMVTGSSLMVDGGWTAK
;
A
#
# COMPACT_ATOMS: atom_id res chain seq x y z
N GLN A 1 8.17 10.03 -15.47
CA GLN A 1 9.37 10.87 -15.23
C GLN A 1 8.99 12.25 -14.68
N LYS A 2 8.04 12.97 -15.33
CA LYS A 2 7.64 14.33 -14.94
C LYS A 2 7.12 14.41 -13.49
N ASP A 3 6.32 13.44 -13.07
CA ASP A 3 5.76 13.39 -11.72
C ASP A 3 6.83 13.13 -10.64
N LEU A 4 7.79 12.23 -10.90
CA LEU A 4 8.89 11.95 -9.97
C LEU A 4 9.76 13.20 -9.74
N SER A 5 10.06 13.96 -10.80
CA SER A 5 10.84 15.20 -10.67
C SER A 5 10.12 16.26 -9.83
N THR A 6 8.81 16.34 -9.97
CA THR A 6 7.97 17.28 -9.19
C THR A 6 7.96 16.92 -7.71
N VAL A 7 7.74 15.62 -7.38
CA VAL A 7 7.81 15.13 -6.00
C VAL A 7 9.19 15.39 -5.39
N GLN A 8 10.27 15.07 -6.12
CA GLN A 8 11.63 15.31 -5.66
C GLN A 8 11.89 16.80 -5.35
N LYS A 9 11.47 17.70 -6.24
CA LYS A 9 11.59 19.15 -6.03
C LYS A 9 10.82 19.60 -4.77
N THR A 10 9.61 19.09 -4.57
CA THR A 10 8.77 19.43 -3.42
C THR A 10 9.43 19.00 -2.11
N ILE A 11 9.94 17.77 -2.03
CA ILE A 11 10.61 17.25 -0.83
C ILE A 11 11.91 18.03 -0.54
N ARG A 12 12.67 18.39 -1.58
CA ARG A 12 13.88 19.21 -1.41
C ARG A 12 13.59 20.62 -0.91
N LYS A 13 12.47 21.23 -1.33
CA LYS A 13 12.01 22.53 -0.76
C LYS A 13 11.76 22.45 0.75
N LEU A 14 11.34 21.29 1.24
CA LEU A 14 11.19 21.01 2.68
C LEU A 14 12.53 20.70 3.39
N LYS A 15 13.67 20.96 2.74
CA LYS A 15 15.03 20.69 3.25
C LYS A 15 15.25 19.20 3.62
N ARG A 16 14.58 18.27 2.91
CA ARG A 16 14.75 16.82 3.07
C ARG A 16 15.44 16.22 1.85
N LYS A 17 16.26 15.19 2.09
CA LYS A 17 16.89 14.41 1.01
C LYS A 17 15.82 13.57 0.31
N CYS A 18 15.88 13.53 -1.00
CA CYS A 18 15.01 12.69 -1.83
C CYS A 18 15.78 12.17 -3.03
N THR A 19 15.75 10.87 -3.23
CA THR A 19 16.25 10.19 -4.43
C THR A 19 15.07 9.53 -5.13
N SER A 20 14.90 9.79 -6.42
CA SER A 20 13.88 9.17 -7.26
C SER A 20 14.56 8.18 -8.20
N VAL A 21 14.03 6.98 -8.27
CA VAL A 21 14.52 5.92 -9.18
C VAL A 21 13.34 5.39 -9.99
N ILE A 22 13.53 5.24 -11.30
CA ILE A 22 12.56 4.57 -12.16
C ILE A 22 12.83 3.07 -12.04
N CYS A 23 11.80 2.31 -11.71
CA CYS A 23 11.89 0.87 -11.53
C CYS A 23 10.49 0.26 -11.80
N ASP A 24 10.43 -0.75 -12.66
CA ASP A 24 9.23 -1.58 -12.74
C ASP A 24 9.23 -2.54 -11.55
N VAL A 25 8.33 -2.30 -10.62
CA VAL A 25 8.26 -3.10 -9.39
C VAL A 25 7.75 -4.52 -9.61
N SER A 26 7.18 -4.83 -10.77
CA SER A 26 6.81 -6.19 -11.18
C SER A 26 8.00 -6.99 -11.74
N ASP A 27 9.07 -6.32 -12.15
CA ASP A 27 10.34 -6.95 -12.52
C ASP A 27 11.20 -7.17 -11.27
N TYR A 28 11.31 -8.44 -10.85
CA TYR A 28 12.08 -8.82 -9.67
C TYR A 28 13.57 -8.45 -9.76
N ASP A 29 14.17 -8.56 -10.94
CA ASP A 29 15.60 -8.28 -11.12
C ASP A 29 15.87 -6.77 -11.08
N GLU A 30 14.98 -5.94 -11.61
CA GLU A 30 15.06 -4.48 -11.43
C GLU A 30 14.96 -4.11 -9.96
N VAL A 31 13.97 -4.65 -9.25
CA VAL A 31 13.80 -4.42 -7.81
C VAL A 31 15.04 -4.87 -7.03
N LYS A 32 15.56 -6.05 -7.32
CA LYS A 32 16.77 -6.59 -6.67
C LYS A 32 17.99 -5.69 -6.91
N ARG A 33 18.19 -5.20 -8.13
CA ARG A 33 19.27 -4.23 -8.46
C ARG A 33 19.11 -2.93 -7.68
N LEU A 34 17.89 -2.39 -7.59
CA LEU A 34 17.60 -1.20 -6.80
C LEU A 34 17.95 -1.43 -5.31
N PHE A 35 17.46 -2.53 -4.74
CA PHE A 35 17.66 -2.84 -3.32
C PHE A 35 19.10 -3.13 -2.95
N SER A 36 19.95 -3.60 -3.89
CA SER A 36 21.39 -3.78 -3.65
C SER A 36 22.12 -2.48 -3.33
N GLN A 37 21.55 -1.34 -3.72
CA GLN A 37 22.11 0.00 -3.47
C GLN A 37 21.64 0.60 -2.14
N ILE A 38 20.62 0.03 -1.50
CA ILE A 38 20.03 0.55 -0.26
C ILE A 38 20.78 -0.06 0.93
N LYS A 39 21.58 0.77 1.61
CA LYS A 39 22.38 0.32 2.77
C LYS A 39 21.62 0.32 4.09
N LYS A 40 20.60 1.17 4.21
CA LYS A 40 19.81 1.34 5.44
C LYS A 40 18.36 1.61 5.07
N LEU A 41 17.44 0.96 5.77
CA LEU A 41 16.00 1.14 5.62
C LEU A 41 15.34 1.06 6.99
N ASP A 42 14.58 2.08 7.36
CA ASP A 42 13.84 2.15 8.61
C ASP A 42 12.33 2.00 8.41
N VAL A 43 11.82 2.51 7.28
CA VAL A 43 10.40 2.43 6.93
C VAL A 43 10.25 2.04 5.47
N LEU A 44 9.37 1.09 5.19
CA LEU A 44 8.87 0.79 3.85
C LEU A 44 7.39 1.19 3.76
N VAL A 45 7.03 1.92 2.71
CA VAL A 45 5.63 2.09 2.29
C VAL A 45 5.45 1.39 0.96
N ASN A 46 4.80 0.25 0.97
CA ASN A 46 4.59 -0.63 -0.17
C ASN A 46 3.27 -0.26 -0.85
N ASN A 47 3.32 0.72 -1.76
CA ASN A 47 2.13 1.40 -2.27
C ASN A 47 1.79 1.09 -3.74
N ALA A 48 2.72 0.57 -4.53
CA ALA A 48 2.48 0.27 -5.94
C ALA A 48 1.30 -0.71 -6.10
N GLY A 49 0.41 -0.42 -7.05
CA GLY A 49 -0.73 -1.26 -7.31
C GLY A 49 -1.68 -0.69 -8.35
N THR A 50 -2.51 -1.55 -8.91
CA THR A 50 -3.51 -1.21 -9.93
C THR A 50 -4.80 -1.99 -9.73
N ASN A 51 -5.81 -1.60 -10.47
CA ASN A 51 -7.10 -2.27 -10.52
C ASN A 51 -7.65 -2.25 -11.95
N ILE A 52 -8.01 -3.41 -12.47
CA ILE A 52 -8.71 -3.59 -13.75
C ILE A 52 -10.10 -4.17 -13.44
N PRO A 53 -11.12 -3.31 -13.38
CA PRO A 53 -12.49 -3.75 -13.10
C PRO A 53 -13.05 -4.53 -14.27
N GLU A 54 -13.55 -5.74 -14.00
CA GLU A 54 -14.21 -6.54 -15.02
C GLU A 54 -15.21 -7.54 -14.37
N ASN A 55 -16.26 -7.88 -15.11
CA ASN A 55 -17.19 -8.95 -14.72
C ASN A 55 -16.43 -10.27 -14.62
N PHE A 56 -16.69 -11.05 -13.57
CA PHE A 56 -15.91 -12.25 -13.24
C PHE A 56 -15.72 -13.21 -14.41
N VAL A 57 -16.79 -13.49 -15.14
CA VAL A 57 -16.72 -14.44 -16.29
C VAL A 57 -16.03 -13.87 -17.52
N LYS A 58 -15.73 -12.57 -17.56
CA LYS A 58 -15.07 -11.89 -18.68
C LYS A 58 -13.60 -11.54 -18.40
N ILE A 59 -13.12 -11.83 -17.20
CA ILE A 59 -11.73 -11.54 -16.82
C ILE A 59 -10.77 -12.29 -17.74
N LYS A 60 -9.87 -11.57 -18.37
CA LYS A 60 -8.83 -12.17 -19.21
C LYS A 60 -7.65 -12.60 -18.32
N LYS A 61 -7.08 -13.76 -18.64
CA LYS A 61 -5.90 -14.30 -17.94
C LYS A 61 -4.79 -13.25 -17.80
N LYS A 62 -4.45 -12.54 -18.88
CA LYS A 62 -3.40 -11.51 -18.86
C LYS A 62 -3.67 -10.37 -17.87
N ASP A 63 -4.93 -9.96 -17.71
CA ASP A 63 -5.32 -8.88 -16.81
C ASP A 63 -5.27 -9.35 -15.36
N MET A 64 -5.67 -10.60 -15.10
CA MET A 64 -5.53 -11.23 -13.79
C MET A 64 -4.05 -11.37 -13.42
N ASP A 65 -3.23 -11.93 -14.28
CA ASP A 65 -1.80 -12.12 -14.06
C ASP A 65 -1.13 -10.76 -13.74
N TYR A 66 -1.38 -9.73 -14.54
CA TYR A 66 -0.83 -8.40 -14.36
C TYR A 66 -1.20 -7.78 -12.98
N VAL A 67 -2.47 -7.90 -12.59
CA VAL A 67 -2.92 -7.36 -11.28
C VAL A 67 -2.30 -8.15 -10.12
N VAL A 68 -2.18 -9.47 -10.24
CA VAL A 68 -1.56 -10.33 -9.22
C VAL A 68 -0.06 -10.05 -9.12
N ASP A 69 0.62 -9.96 -10.24
CA ASP A 69 2.07 -9.70 -10.28
C ASP A 69 2.40 -8.35 -9.64
N LEU A 70 1.66 -7.30 -10.00
CA LEU A 70 1.91 -5.96 -9.47
C LEU A 70 1.46 -5.79 -8.03
N ASN A 71 0.23 -6.23 -7.68
CA ASN A 71 -0.34 -5.91 -6.37
C ASN A 71 0.14 -6.84 -5.25
N LEU A 72 0.47 -8.10 -5.57
CA LEU A 72 0.74 -9.12 -4.57
C LEU A 72 2.18 -9.64 -4.64
N LYS A 73 2.64 -10.14 -5.80
CA LYS A 73 3.99 -10.68 -5.91
C LYS A 73 5.05 -9.61 -5.76
N ALA A 74 4.91 -8.45 -6.42
CA ALA A 74 5.82 -7.32 -6.26
C ALA A 74 5.86 -6.84 -4.81
N ALA A 75 4.68 -6.72 -4.17
CA ALA A 75 4.60 -6.33 -2.78
C ALA A 75 5.34 -7.30 -1.85
N PHE A 76 5.20 -8.61 -2.08
CA PHE A 76 5.94 -9.65 -1.35
C PHE A 76 7.46 -9.50 -1.52
N HIS A 77 7.95 -9.39 -2.75
CA HIS A 77 9.38 -9.30 -3.02
C HIS A 77 10.02 -8.04 -2.43
N ILE A 78 9.36 -6.89 -2.58
CA ILE A 78 9.81 -5.62 -2.01
C ILE A 78 9.85 -5.70 -0.48
N ALA A 79 8.81 -6.25 0.14
CA ALA A 79 8.76 -6.42 1.59
C ALA A 79 9.85 -7.36 2.09
N GLN A 80 10.10 -8.47 1.39
CA GLN A 80 11.16 -9.43 1.75
C GLN A 80 12.56 -8.79 1.68
N LEU A 81 12.86 -8.09 0.59
CA LEU A 81 14.15 -7.40 0.43
C LEU A 81 14.31 -6.30 1.48
N SER A 82 13.24 -5.54 1.77
CA SER A 82 13.22 -4.53 2.83
C SER A 82 13.50 -5.14 4.20
N ALA A 83 12.84 -6.23 4.54
CA ALA A 83 13.04 -6.93 5.81
C ALA A 83 14.49 -7.40 5.97
N ARG A 84 15.09 -7.96 4.92
CA ARG A 84 16.51 -8.38 4.92
C ARG A 84 17.46 -7.22 5.22
N ILE A 85 17.20 -6.02 4.65
CA ILE A 85 18.02 -4.82 4.95
C ILE A 85 17.77 -4.35 6.37
N MET A 86 16.51 -4.31 6.81
CA MET A 86 16.15 -3.89 8.15
C MET A 86 16.79 -4.79 9.21
N GLN A 87 16.76 -6.12 9.04
CA GLN A 87 17.36 -7.09 9.98
C GLN A 87 18.87 -6.92 10.15
N LYS A 88 19.60 -6.53 9.08
CA LYS A 88 21.06 -6.32 9.11
C LYS A 88 21.47 -5.04 9.82
N ALA A 89 20.58 -4.11 10.08
CA ALA A 89 20.92 -2.83 10.69
C ALA A 89 21.40 -3.00 12.14
N LYS A 90 22.56 -2.41 12.46
CA LYS A 90 23.07 -2.37 13.84
C LYS A 90 22.00 -1.76 14.77
N ASN A 91 21.84 -2.35 15.96
CA ASN A 91 20.86 -1.91 16.96
C ASN A 91 19.39 -1.96 16.50
N ARG A 92 19.02 -2.79 15.50
CA ARG A 92 17.64 -2.91 15.03
C ARG A 92 16.66 -3.23 16.16
N LYS A 93 17.00 -4.14 17.06
CA LYS A 93 16.16 -4.49 18.22
C LYS A 93 15.82 -3.29 19.10
N LYS A 94 16.69 -2.27 19.16
CA LYS A 94 16.47 -1.04 19.93
C LYS A 94 15.71 0.01 19.13
N ILE A 95 16.02 0.18 17.84
CA ILE A 95 15.48 1.25 16.99
C ILE A 95 14.13 0.85 16.37
N GLY A 96 13.98 -0.42 16.02
CA GLY A 96 12.80 -0.93 15.32
C GLY A 96 12.77 -0.63 13.82
N GLY A 97 11.77 -1.15 13.13
CA GLY A 97 11.46 -0.90 11.72
C GLY A 97 9.95 -0.93 11.48
N SER A 98 9.48 -0.34 10.38
CA SER A 98 8.06 -0.37 10.02
C SER A 98 7.87 -0.69 8.54
N ILE A 99 7.07 -1.70 8.25
CA ILE A 99 6.61 -2.04 6.90
C ILE A 99 5.11 -1.74 6.85
N ILE A 100 4.71 -0.91 5.90
CA ILE A 100 3.34 -0.48 5.71
C ILE A 100 2.89 -0.90 4.32
N ASN A 101 2.01 -1.87 4.23
CA ASN A 101 1.44 -2.34 2.98
C ASN A 101 0.14 -1.57 2.68
N MET A 102 0.03 -1.00 1.48
CA MET A 102 -1.21 -0.36 1.05
C MET A 102 -2.20 -1.42 0.61
N SER A 103 -3.17 -1.70 1.47
CA SER A 103 -4.30 -2.56 1.19
C SER A 103 -5.50 -1.76 0.64
N SER A 104 -6.68 -2.10 1.03
CA SER A 104 -7.95 -1.46 0.67
C SER A 104 -9.04 -1.96 1.61
N GLN A 105 -10.15 -1.22 1.75
CA GLN A 105 -11.39 -1.79 2.28
C GLN A 105 -11.77 -3.11 1.57
N LEU A 106 -11.41 -3.26 0.27
CA LEU A 106 -11.63 -4.48 -0.51
C LEU A 106 -10.66 -5.62 -0.17
N GLY A 107 -9.83 -5.47 0.83
CA GLY A 107 -9.13 -6.54 1.54
C GLY A 107 -9.95 -7.15 2.68
N HIS A 108 -11.14 -6.61 2.97
CA HIS A 108 -12.04 -7.04 4.06
C HIS A 108 -13.46 -7.31 3.58
N VAL A 109 -13.89 -6.68 2.49
CA VAL A 109 -15.21 -6.86 1.88
C VAL A 109 -15.10 -7.00 0.36
N GLY A 110 -16.11 -7.57 -0.27
CA GLY A 110 -16.19 -7.68 -1.73
C GLY A 110 -16.84 -6.46 -2.37
N ALA A 111 -16.65 -6.33 -3.70
CA ALA A 111 -17.41 -5.40 -4.53
C ALA A 111 -17.61 -5.97 -5.94
N PRO A 112 -18.71 -5.61 -6.63
CA PRO A 112 -18.95 -6.02 -8.01
C PRO A 112 -17.78 -5.64 -8.94
N ASN A 113 -17.41 -6.54 -9.85
CA ASN A 113 -16.35 -6.35 -10.82
C ASN A 113 -14.96 -6.09 -10.21
N ARG A 114 -14.70 -6.62 -9.00
CA ARG A 114 -13.44 -6.41 -8.27
C ARG A 114 -12.80 -7.70 -7.76
N SER A 115 -13.21 -8.87 -8.25
CA SER A 115 -12.78 -10.16 -7.72
C SER A 115 -11.26 -10.33 -7.67
N VAL A 116 -10.54 -10.03 -8.76
CA VAL A 116 -9.07 -10.12 -8.80
C VAL A 116 -8.42 -9.09 -7.86
N TYR A 117 -8.92 -7.86 -7.87
CA TYR A 117 -8.42 -6.82 -6.98
C TYR A 117 -8.63 -7.19 -5.50
N SER A 118 -9.84 -7.63 -5.14
CA SER A 118 -10.13 -8.09 -3.78
C SER A 118 -9.23 -9.28 -3.40
N MET A 119 -9.09 -10.27 -4.28
CA MET A 119 -8.18 -11.40 -4.07
C MET A 119 -6.76 -10.93 -3.72
N THR A 120 -6.21 -9.95 -4.44
CA THR A 120 -4.87 -9.43 -4.14
C THR A 120 -4.82 -8.66 -2.83
N LYS A 121 -5.88 -7.92 -2.45
CA LYS A 121 -5.91 -7.15 -1.22
C LYS A 121 -6.15 -8.03 0.02
N PHE A 122 -6.98 -9.06 -0.07
CA PHE A 122 -7.05 -10.12 0.96
C PHE A 122 -5.71 -10.84 1.11
N GLY A 123 -5.00 -11.11 0.00
CA GLY A 123 -3.65 -11.68 0.02
C GLY A 123 -2.64 -10.79 0.77
N ILE A 124 -2.71 -9.46 0.59
CA ILE A 124 -1.89 -8.49 1.33
C ILE A 124 -2.20 -8.50 2.82
N GLU A 125 -3.46 -8.66 3.23
CA GLU A 125 -3.83 -8.79 4.64
C GLU A 125 -3.22 -10.06 5.26
N GLY A 126 -3.35 -11.20 4.58
CA GLY A 126 -2.73 -12.45 5.02
C GLY A 126 -1.20 -12.38 5.10
N LEU A 127 -0.56 -11.83 4.05
CA LEU A 127 0.88 -11.60 4.00
C LEU A 127 1.34 -10.73 5.19
N THR A 128 0.62 -9.65 5.48
CA THR A 128 0.95 -8.72 6.56
C THR A 128 0.92 -9.41 7.92
N LYS A 129 -0.06 -10.26 8.18
CA LYS A 129 -0.17 -11.02 9.44
C LYS A 129 0.99 -12.03 9.60
N GLY A 130 1.29 -12.79 8.56
CA GLY A 130 2.42 -13.72 8.57
C GLY A 130 3.75 -13.01 8.82
N MET A 131 4.02 -11.94 8.06
CA MET A 131 5.23 -11.14 8.23
C MET A 131 5.34 -10.49 9.61
N ALA A 132 4.23 -10.05 10.20
CA ALA A 132 4.24 -9.46 11.54
C ALA A 132 4.75 -10.44 12.59
N LEU A 133 4.35 -11.70 12.52
CA LEU A 133 4.82 -12.76 13.41
C LEU A 133 6.29 -13.10 13.17
N ASP A 134 6.68 -13.26 11.90
CA ASP A 134 8.05 -13.64 11.53
C ASP A 134 9.09 -12.56 11.92
N LEU A 135 8.71 -11.28 11.86
CA LEU A 135 9.62 -10.14 12.03
C LEU A 135 9.56 -9.50 13.42
N ALA A 136 8.62 -9.90 14.28
CA ALA A 136 8.42 -9.32 15.61
C ALA A 136 9.68 -9.38 16.47
N ARG A 137 10.40 -10.50 16.48
CA ARG A 137 11.64 -10.68 17.25
C ARG A 137 12.77 -9.75 16.83
N ASN A 138 12.68 -9.19 15.61
CA ASN A 138 13.61 -8.20 15.08
C ASN A 138 13.13 -6.75 15.36
N ASN A 139 12.05 -6.57 16.11
CA ASN A 139 11.41 -5.28 16.35
C ASN A 139 11.02 -4.58 15.01
N ILE A 140 10.53 -5.34 14.04
CA ILE A 140 9.99 -4.82 12.77
C ILE A 140 8.48 -5.04 12.80
N ARG A 141 7.73 -3.94 12.78
CA ARG A 141 6.28 -3.94 12.73
C ARG A 141 5.81 -4.01 11.28
N VAL A 142 4.74 -4.73 11.03
CA VAL A 142 4.13 -4.86 9.70
C VAL A 142 2.63 -4.64 9.82
N ASN A 143 2.09 -3.65 9.11
CA ASN A 143 0.68 -3.31 9.15
C ASN A 143 0.15 -2.95 7.77
N THR A 144 -1.15 -2.90 7.62
CA THR A 144 -1.81 -2.36 6.43
C THR A 144 -2.48 -1.02 6.71
N VAL A 145 -2.59 -0.20 5.68
CA VAL A 145 -3.54 0.91 5.60
C VAL A 145 -4.58 0.52 4.55
N CYS A 146 -5.85 0.66 4.91
CA CYS A 146 -6.98 0.16 4.13
C CYS A 146 -7.93 1.32 3.73
N PRO A 147 -7.57 2.10 2.69
CA PRO A 147 -8.40 3.19 2.26
C PRO A 147 -9.67 2.72 1.54
N THR A 148 -10.71 3.54 1.59
CA THR A 148 -11.79 3.56 0.61
C THR A 148 -11.40 4.35 -0.63
N TYR A 149 -12.37 4.91 -1.37
CA TYR A 149 -12.12 5.76 -2.52
C TYR A 149 -11.46 7.06 -2.11
N VAL A 150 -10.23 7.28 -2.58
CA VAL A 150 -9.42 8.47 -2.31
C VAL A 150 -9.48 9.42 -3.50
N GLU A 151 -9.64 10.70 -3.28
CA GLU A 151 -9.68 11.74 -4.32
C GLU A 151 -8.34 11.90 -5.05
N THR A 152 -8.02 10.94 -5.89
CA THR A 152 -6.83 10.95 -6.75
C THR A 152 -7.21 11.20 -8.21
N PRO A 153 -6.26 11.61 -9.06
CA PRO A 153 -6.52 11.72 -10.51
C PRO A 153 -7.08 10.46 -11.13
N MET A 154 -6.67 9.28 -10.63
CA MET A 154 -7.19 7.97 -11.07
C MET A 154 -8.67 7.83 -10.75
N VAL A 155 -9.08 8.11 -9.52
CA VAL A 155 -10.47 7.93 -9.06
C VAL A 155 -11.41 9.00 -9.62
N LYS A 156 -10.92 10.23 -9.82
CA LYS A 156 -11.70 11.31 -10.44
C LYS A 156 -12.23 10.96 -11.83
N ARG A 157 -11.58 10.07 -12.57
CA ARG A 157 -12.07 9.58 -13.87
C ARG A 157 -13.38 8.79 -13.74
N PHE A 158 -13.52 7.99 -12.68
CA PHE A 158 -14.72 7.20 -12.41
C PHE A 158 -15.87 8.07 -11.87
N PHE A 159 -15.56 9.20 -11.23
CA PHE A 159 -16.57 10.13 -10.69
C PHE A 159 -17.27 11.00 -11.74
N LYS A 160 -16.91 10.87 -13.02
CA LYS A 160 -17.69 11.43 -14.13
C LYS A 160 -19.08 10.79 -14.23
N ASP A 161 -19.19 9.52 -13.86
CA ASP A 161 -20.48 8.85 -13.68
C ASP A 161 -21.11 9.27 -12.34
N LYS A 162 -22.13 10.13 -12.42
CA LYS A 162 -22.85 10.67 -11.25
C LYS A 162 -23.53 9.58 -10.44
N LYS A 163 -24.08 8.54 -11.10
CA LYS A 163 -24.76 7.42 -10.43
C LYS A 163 -23.75 6.62 -9.63
N PHE A 164 -22.61 6.25 -10.22
CA PHE A 164 -21.52 5.58 -9.53
C PHE A 164 -21.02 6.40 -8.35
N LYS A 165 -20.77 7.71 -8.54
CA LYS A 165 -20.32 8.61 -7.48
C LYS A 165 -21.30 8.63 -6.30
N SER A 166 -22.60 8.76 -6.58
CA SER A 166 -23.66 8.75 -5.56
C SER A 166 -23.69 7.43 -4.80
N THR A 167 -23.67 6.30 -5.52
CA THR A 167 -23.66 4.96 -4.91
C THR A 167 -22.47 4.77 -3.98
N VAL A 168 -21.28 5.22 -4.38
CA VAL A 168 -20.08 5.13 -3.54
C VAL A 168 -20.26 5.98 -2.28
N LEU A 169 -20.72 7.24 -2.40
CA LEU A 169 -20.92 8.13 -1.25
C LEU A 169 -21.94 7.59 -0.24
N GLN A 170 -23.02 6.98 -0.72
CA GLN A 170 -24.03 6.36 0.15
C GLN A 170 -23.48 5.21 1.00
N ASN A 171 -22.41 4.58 0.54
CA ASN A 171 -21.74 3.51 1.28
C ASN A 171 -20.65 4.00 2.24
N ILE A 172 -20.33 5.30 2.26
CA ILE A 172 -19.37 5.90 3.19
C ILE A 172 -20.15 6.63 4.28
N PRO A 173 -20.31 6.11 5.50
CA PRO A 173 -21.07 6.76 6.58
C PRO A 173 -20.64 8.19 6.88
N LEU A 174 -19.36 8.53 6.77
CA LEU A 174 -18.86 9.90 6.93
C LEU A 174 -19.26 10.85 5.78
N GLY A 175 -19.96 10.38 4.73
CA GLY A 175 -20.55 11.18 3.67
C GLY A 175 -19.55 11.88 2.73
N ARG A 176 -18.28 11.54 2.78
CA ARG A 176 -17.25 12.12 1.91
C ARG A 176 -16.22 11.08 1.45
N PHE A 177 -15.56 11.36 0.34
CA PHE A 177 -14.38 10.59 -0.08
C PHE A 177 -13.19 10.87 0.83
N ALA A 178 -12.30 9.89 0.94
CA ALA A 178 -11.03 10.10 1.60
C ALA A 178 -10.15 11.05 0.76
N THR A 179 -9.39 11.90 1.43
CA THR A 179 -8.35 12.71 0.83
C THR A 179 -7.01 11.98 0.87
N VAL A 180 -6.03 12.41 0.08
CA VAL A 180 -4.65 11.92 0.18
C VAL A 180 -4.09 12.17 1.58
N SER A 181 -4.48 13.27 2.24
CA SER A 181 -4.06 13.61 3.60
C SER A 181 -4.59 12.62 4.64
N ASP A 182 -5.85 12.17 4.53
CA ASP A 182 -6.42 11.16 5.43
C ASP A 182 -5.56 9.89 5.43
N VAL A 183 -5.18 9.43 4.22
CA VAL A 183 -4.34 8.23 4.06
C VAL A 183 -2.91 8.47 4.52
N ALA A 184 -2.32 9.62 4.17
CA ALA A 184 -0.94 9.94 4.52
C ALA A 184 -0.75 10.03 6.04
N THR A 185 -1.72 10.59 6.78
CA THR A 185 -1.70 10.66 8.24
C THR A 185 -1.68 9.27 8.88
N ALA A 186 -2.48 8.33 8.37
CA ALA A 186 -2.46 6.93 8.81
C ALA A 186 -1.10 6.27 8.56
N VAL A 187 -0.50 6.52 7.39
CA VAL A 187 0.85 6.03 7.06
C VAL A 187 1.89 6.61 8.03
N VAL A 188 1.85 7.92 8.32
CA VAL A 188 2.77 8.58 9.25
C VAL A 188 2.61 8.01 10.66
N PHE A 189 1.38 7.76 11.13
CA PHE A 189 1.15 7.09 12.42
C PHE A 189 1.83 5.72 12.46
N LEU A 190 1.61 4.86 11.46
CA LEU A 190 2.22 3.53 11.41
C LEU A 190 3.73 3.56 11.20
N ALA A 191 4.28 4.60 10.58
CA ALA A 191 5.71 4.79 10.40
C ALA A 191 6.41 5.26 11.68
N SER A 192 5.68 5.85 12.62
CA SER A 192 6.21 6.49 13.81
C SER A 192 6.21 5.58 15.05
N ASN A 193 6.86 6.05 16.13
CA ASN A 193 6.84 5.37 17.42
C ASN A 193 5.47 5.43 18.12
N ALA A 194 4.55 6.29 17.69
CA ALA A 194 3.18 6.33 18.21
C ALA A 194 2.44 4.99 18.01
N SER A 195 2.88 4.17 17.05
CA SER A 195 2.34 2.84 16.79
C SER A 195 3.27 1.70 17.25
N SER A 196 4.10 1.92 18.28
CA SER A 196 5.14 0.97 18.72
C SER A 196 4.62 -0.41 19.12
N MET A 197 3.37 -0.53 19.57
CA MET A 197 2.70 -1.81 19.89
C MET A 197 1.72 -2.27 18.83
N VAL A 198 1.71 -1.64 17.63
CA VAL A 198 0.81 -1.99 16.54
C VAL A 198 1.56 -2.80 15.48
N THR A 199 1.24 -4.10 15.36
CA THR A 199 1.76 -4.99 14.32
C THR A 199 0.71 -6.04 13.95
N GLY A 200 0.69 -6.48 12.70
CA GLY A 200 -0.31 -7.42 12.16
C GLY A 200 -1.72 -6.83 12.04
N SER A 201 -1.86 -5.51 12.15
CA SER A 201 -3.13 -4.79 12.20
C SER A 201 -3.47 -4.14 10.86
N SER A 202 -4.78 -4.02 10.62
CA SER A 202 -5.34 -3.33 9.47
C SER A 202 -5.93 -1.99 9.94
N LEU A 203 -5.34 -0.87 9.50
CA LEU A 203 -5.83 0.46 9.83
C LEU A 203 -6.81 0.93 8.74
N MET A 204 -8.10 0.83 9.06
CA MET A 204 -9.16 1.26 8.16
C MET A 204 -9.19 2.78 8.02
N VAL A 205 -9.21 3.27 6.77
CA VAL A 205 -9.36 4.70 6.41
C VAL A 205 -10.49 4.80 5.39
N ASP A 206 -11.66 4.32 5.77
CA ASP A 206 -12.77 4.03 4.87
C ASP A 206 -14.06 4.80 5.19
N GLY A 207 -14.02 5.69 6.18
CA GLY A 207 -15.16 6.48 6.57
C GLY A 207 -16.33 5.66 7.12
N GLY A 208 -16.06 4.45 7.63
CA GLY A 208 -17.04 3.54 8.20
C GLY A 208 -17.67 2.57 7.18
N TRP A 209 -17.14 2.48 5.96
CA TRP A 209 -17.66 1.57 4.93
C TRP A 209 -17.75 0.11 5.44
N THR A 210 -16.73 -0.38 6.11
CA THR A 210 -16.63 -1.78 6.57
C THR A 210 -17.16 -2.00 7.99
N ALA A 211 -17.73 -0.98 8.63
CA ALA A 211 -18.27 -1.08 9.98
C ALA A 211 -19.71 -1.69 10.05
N LYS A 212 -20.28 -2.06 8.91
CA LYS A 212 -21.63 -2.60 8.76
C LYS A 212 -21.61 -3.96 8.07
#